data_0b872e79f4a1382c2c53849fa50f6a79
#
_entry.id   0b872e79f4a1382c2c53849fa50f6a79
#
_cell.length_a   1.000
_cell.length_b   1.000
_cell.length_c   1.000
_cell.angle_alpha   90.00
_cell.angle_beta   90.00
_cell.angle_gamma   90.00
#
_symmetry.space_group_name_H-M   'P 1'
#
loop_
_entity.id
_entity.type
_entity.pdbx_description
1 polymer ?
#
loop_
_entity_poly.entity_id
_entity_poly.type
_entity_poly.pdbx_seq_one_letter_code
_entity_poly.pdbx_strand_id
1 'polypeptide(L)'
;RYVFDKDIRKQNLLDSDFHNKQLDKPIEIIVTIDIINVADSDCQKLRAQLKGALLSEHNKVYIKFFAEYNKTEMLALPILSWGGDINHLQEMKQRGYLYEIDYIFNVIYIDSYVNLYSLFKKNVSQLVKNEKDEDKGILTKIQNTVDDLNDHIASLSGIKEFENKLTPEYQKFRDEGISVSIKSEIAVKGLYSNIIPYIKQDNDDNLYPTAGEGRKKLLTYSIYDILSDENAEKKINLFLIEEPENHLHKSMQIALSQILFTDTKYTYLFVTTHSPFVLYEMDNVNLVRIYSDRKINGISAFYKVPENYEKARKMLNRCLSEAIFANKVLLVEGPSEYMLFSKVLAIVHQFYEADGIYILPVDGIGFQMYISILDKLEIFNVIKTDNDLRAVKGKGTYSVLGFSRCNKYIGKELLPTEQIQENSISAKRALYNANIKNLDKIRSEHSVFLSKVDLENDLDEVMHDRLLTLLGETSPVDYLQDSKHYHMVELIEKLSDTDCRTIYNHYNFACLKEVAE
;
A
#
# COMPACT_ATOMS: atom_id res chain seq x y z
N ARG A 1 13.99 4.36 -5.64
CA ARG A 1 14.78 5.58 -5.37
C ARG A 1 16.18 5.48 -5.97
N TYR A 2 16.96 4.46 -5.72
CA TYR A 2 18.35 4.34 -6.20
C TYR A 2 18.50 4.60 -7.71
N VAL A 3 17.54 4.15 -8.54
CA VAL A 3 17.61 4.33 -10.00
C VAL A 3 17.28 5.76 -10.42
N PHE A 4 16.21 6.35 -9.87
CA PHE A 4 15.63 7.59 -10.40
C PHE A 4 15.86 8.83 -9.51
N ASP A 5 16.13 8.67 -8.21
CA ASP A 5 16.28 9.79 -7.28
C ASP A 5 17.74 10.25 -7.21
N LYS A 6 18.00 11.41 -7.82
CA LYS A 6 19.35 12.01 -7.85
C LYS A 6 19.90 12.34 -6.46
N ASP A 7 19.02 12.65 -5.49
CA ASP A 7 19.46 13.06 -4.15
C ASP A 7 19.95 11.83 -3.35
N ILE A 8 19.41 10.63 -3.62
CA ILE A 8 19.93 9.37 -3.08
C ILE A 8 21.26 8.99 -3.75
N ARG A 9 21.36 9.14 -5.06
CA ARG A 9 22.61 8.79 -5.77
C ARG A 9 23.81 9.68 -5.45
N LYS A 10 23.57 10.87 -4.90
CA LYS A 10 24.65 11.74 -4.35
C LYS A 10 25.30 11.18 -3.09
N GLN A 11 24.60 10.28 -2.40
CA GLN A 11 25.10 9.66 -1.19
C GLN A 11 25.89 8.41 -1.56
N ASN A 12 27.04 8.21 -0.92
CA ASN A 12 27.78 6.98 -1.07
C ASN A 12 27.02 5.83 -0.39
N LEU A 13 27.00 4.69 -1.03
CA LEU A 13 26.42 3.49 -0.44
C LEU A 13 27.42 2.89 0.56
N LEU A 14 26.93 2.58 1.75
CA LEU A 14 27.70 2.01 2.85
C LEU A 14 27.48 0.49 2.93
N ASP A 15 28.19 -0.17 3.82
CA ASP A 15 28.04 -1.60 4.11
C ASP A 15 26.63 -1.98 4.54
N SER A 16 25.92 -1.07 5.21
CA SER A 16 24.54 -1.23 5.65
C SER A 16 23.51 -1.29 4.51
N ASP A 17 23.87 -0.80 3.31
CA ASP A 17 22.98 -0.83 2.15
C ASP A 17 22.98 -2.20 1.46
N PHE A 18 23.95 -3.05 1.79
CA PHE A 18 24.07 -4.40 1.23
C PHE A 18 23.27 -5.41 2.06
N HIS A 19 22.51 -6.27 1.38
CA HIS A 19 21.67 -7.27 2.04
C HIS A 19 22.48 -8.17 3.00
N ASN A 20 22.09 -8.19 4.26
CA ASN A 20 22.81 -8.90 5.34
C ASN A 20 24.32 -8.59 5.38
N LYS A 21 24.74 -7.39 4.95
CA LYS A 21 26.14 -6.98 4.84
C LYS A 21 27.00 -7.94 4.00
N GLN A 22 26.40 -8.59 2.99
CA GLN A 22 27.12 -9.44 2.04
C GLN A 22 27.84 -8.57 0.99
N LEU A 23 29.02 -8.08 1.35
CA LEU A 23 29.80 -7.15 0.53
C LEU A 23 30.48 -7.77 -0.70
N ASP A 24 30.41 -9.08 -0.85
CA ASP A 24 30.88 -9.85 -1.99
C ASP A 24 29.87 -9.91 -3.15
N LYS A 25 28.65 -9.44 -2.92
CA LYS A 25 27.59 -9.37 -3.92
C LYS A 25 27.25 -7.92 -4.24
N PRO A 26 27.16 -7.55 -5.53
CA PRO A 26 26.77 -6.19 -5.91
C PRO A 26 25.27 -5.94 -5.61
N ILE A 27 24.91 -4.67 -5.48
CA ILE A 27 23.53 -4.22 -5.56
C ILE A 27 23.21 -4.04 -7.04
N GLU A 28 22.23 -4.76 -7.55
CA GLU A 28 21.77 -4.67 -8.92
C GLU A 28 20.26 -4.44 -8.97
N ILE A 29 19.85 -3.37 -9.69
CA ILE A 29 18.43 -3.05 -9.91
C ILE A 29 18.24 -2.81 -11.40
N ILE A 30 17.35 -3.58 -12.03
CA ILE A 30 17.01 -3.43 -13.43
C ILE A 30 15.56 -2.96 -13.53
N VAL A 31 15.36 -1.83 -14.21
CA VAL A 31 14.04 -1.31 -14.56
C VAL A 31 13.82 -1.49 -16.06
N THR A 32 12.71 -2.14 -16.40
CA THR A 32 12.29 -2.31 -17.79
C THR A 32 11.10 -1.40 -18.08
N ILE A 33 11.24 -0.57 -19.10
CA ILE A 33 10.19 0.35 -19.54
C ILE A 33 9.72 -0.10 -20.92
N ASP A 34 8.42 -0.32 -21.06
CA ASP A 34 7.78 -0.60 -22.35
C ASP A 34 7.50 0.71 -23.09
N ILE A 35 7.94 0.79 -24.33
CA ILE A 35 7.79 1.96 -25.19
C ILE A 35 7.10 1.63 -26.52
N ILE A 36 6.31 0.54 -26.55
CA ILE A 36 5.59 0.08 -27.75
C ILE A 36 4.64 1.17 -28.27
N ASN A 37 3.95 1.87 -27.38
CA ASN A 37 2.97 2.89 -27.76
C ASN A 37 3.64 4.18 -28.25
N VAL A 38 3.88 4.26 -29.56
CA VAL A 38 4.54 5.43 -30.19
C VAL A 38 3.68 6.69 -30.12
N ALA A 39 2.36 6.57 -29.94
CA ALA A 39 1.43 7.71 -29.82
C ALA A 39 1.43 8.32 -28.41
N ASP A 40 1.94 7.58 -27.42
CA ASP A 40 2.03 8.04 -26.04
C ASP A 40 3.09 9.14 -25.88
N SER A 41 2.74 10.23 -25.20
CA SER A 41 3.62 11.41 -25.05
C SER A 41 4.87 11.10 -24.23
N ASP A 42 4.78 10.24 -23.24
CA ASP A 42 5.90 9.88 -22.37
C ASP A 42 6.85 8.91 -23.09
N CYS A 43 6.29 7.97 -23.87
CA CYS A 43 7.10 7.16 -24.79
C CYS A 43 7.86 8.03 -25.81
N GLN A 44 7.25 9.09 -26.31
CA GLN A 44 7.92 10.03 -27.23
C GLN A 44 9.02 10.83 -26.52
N LYS A 45 8.79 11.34 -25.31
CA LYS A 45 9.81 12.03 -24.50
C LYS A 45 11.03 11.12 -24.27
N LEU A 46 10.77 9.86 -23.87
CA LEU A 46 11.83 8.90 -23.61
C LEU A 46 12.62 8.58 -24.89
N ARG A 47 11.95 8.29 -26.01
CA ARG A 47 12.59 8.03 -27.32
C ARG A 47 13.41 9.22 -27.82
N ALA A 48 12.92 10.45 -27.62
CA ALA A 48 13.62 11.67 -28.06
C ALA A 48 14.96 11.88 -27.33
N GLN A 49 15.05 11.51 -26.06
CA GLN A 49 16.25 11.67 -25.24
C GLN A 49 17.24 10.53 -25.41
N LEU A 50 16.78 9.33 -25.74
CA LEU A 50 17.58 8.12 -25.91
C LEU A 50 18.32 8.07 -27.27
N LYS A 51 18.39 9.17 -28.03
CA LYS A 51 19.04 9.24 -29.32
C LYS A 51 20.45 8.61 -29.31
N GLY A 52 20.59 7.46 -29.95
CA GLY A 52 21.83 6.71 -30.05
C GLY A 52 22.05 5.56 -29.05
N ALA A 53 21.32 5.51 -27.95
CA ALA A 53 21.35 4.38 -27.01
C ALA A 53 20.29 3.31 -27.35
N LEU A 54 19.32 3.62 -28.21
CA LEU A 54 18.30 2.72 -28.71
C LEU A 54 18.41 2.60 -30.23
N LEU A 55 18.55 1.39 -30.69
CA LEU A 55 18.26 1.06 -32.08
C LEU A 55 16.73 1.20 -32.28
N SER A 56 16.32 1.70 -33.44
CA SER A 56 14.92 2.00 -33.79
C SER A 56 13.95 0.81 -33.70
N GLU A 57 14.46 -0.39 -33.54
CA GLU A 57 13.71 -1.65 -33.52
C GLU A 57 13.31 -2.13 -32.10
N HIS A 58 13.82 -1.50 -31.05
CA HIS A 58 13.52 -1.95 -29.69
C HIS A 58 12.26 -1.30 -29.12
N ASN A 59 11.38 -2.13 -28.55
CA ASN A 59 10.16 -1.71 -27.89
C ASN A 59 10.30 -1.59 -26.37
N LYS A 60 11.50 -1.81 -25.83
CA LYS A 60 11.81 -1.77 -24.41
C LYS A 60 13.09 -0.98 -24.17
N VAL A 61 13.13 -0.30 -23.03
CA VAL A 61 14.31 0.35 -22.47
C VAL A 61 14.63 -0.33 -21.16
N TYR A 62 15.87 -0.74 -21.00
CA TYR A 62 16.40 -1.26 -19.75
C TYR A 62 17.28 -0.19 -19.11
N ILE A 63 17.05 0.06 -17.83
CA ILE A 63 17.87 0.94 -17.00
C ILE A 63 18.41 0.08 -15.87
N LYS A 64 19.74 -0.01 -15.78
CA LYS A 64 20.43 -0.80 -14.79
C LYS A 64 21.16 0.12 -13.82
N PHE A 65 20.88 -0.03 -12.53
CA PHE A 65 21.68 0.48 -11.43
C PHE A 65 22.57 -0.65 -10.95
N PHE A 66 23.86 -0.37 -10.81
CA PHE A 66 24.84 -1.33 -10.34
C PHE A 66 25.77 -0.66 -9.34
N ALA A 67 26.02 -1.29 -8.18
CA ALA A 67 26.97 -0.82 -7.20
C ALA A 67 27.72 -1.99 -6.57
N GLU A 68 29.04 -1.95 -6.65
CA GLU A 68 29.95 -2.93 -6.04
C GLU A 68 30.71 -2.27 -4.90
N TYR A 69 30.84 -2.98 -3.78
CA TYR A 69 31.50 -2.45 -2.60
C TYR A 69 33.02 -2.46 -2.74
N ASN A 70 33.63 -1.28 -2.68
CA ASN A 70 35.07 -1.14 -2.65
C ASN A 70 35.58 -1.23 -1.20
N LYS A 71 36.26 -2.34 -0.88
CA LYS A 71 36.80 -2.59 0.47
C LYS A 71 37.88 -1.60 0.90
N THR A 72 38.58 -0.99 -0.06
CA THR A 72 39.66 -0.04 0.24
C THR A 72 39.09 1.33 0.59
N GLU A 73 38.06 1.76 -0.11
CA GLU A 73 37.41 3.04 0.09
C GLU A 73 36.27 2.96 1.11
N MET A 74 35.88 1.75 1.52
CA MET A 74 34.78 1.43 2.44
C MET A 74 33.42 2.01 2.01
N LEU A 75 33.18 2.08 0.69
CA LEU A 75 31.94 2.57 0.09
C LEU A 75 31.71 1.92 -1.27
N ALA A 76 30.51 2.10 -1.82
CA ALA A 76 30.19 1.76 -3.19
C ALA A 76 29.69 2.98 -3.96
N LEU A 77 30.18 3.15 -5.17
CA LEU A 77 29.71 4.19 -6.09
C LEU A 77 28.76 3.56 -7.10
N PRO A 78 27.55 4.12 -7.28
CA PRO A 78 26.58 3.60 -8.22
C PRO A 78 26.97 3.93 -9.66
N ILE A 79 26.77 2.97 -10.55
CA ILE A 79 26.88 3.13 -11.99
C ILE A 79 25.50 2.92 -12.60
N LEU A 80 25.07 3.84 -13.45
CA LEU A 80 23.84 3.72 -14.23
C LEU A 80 24.18 3.39 -15.69
N SER A 81 23.50 2.39 -16.20
CA SER A 81 23.59 1.99 -17.61
C SER A 81 22.20 1.84 -18.20
N TRP A 82 22.04 2.05 -19.49
CA TRP A 82 20.78 1.90 -20.19
C TRP A 82 20.96 1.38 -21.62
N GLY A 83 19.88 0.91 -22.23
CA GLY A 83 19.87 0.43 -23.61
C GLY A 83 18.58 -0.27 -23.99
N GLY A 84 18.45 -0.66 -25.25
CA GLY A 84 17.34 -1.46 -25.76
C GLY A 84 17.55 -2.97 -25.63
N ASP A 85 18.78 -3.41 -25.37
CA ASP A 85 19.13 -4.81 -25.12
C ASP A 85 19.81 -4.93 -23.73
N ILE A 86 19.28 -5.77 -22.88
CA ILE A 86 19.77 -5.98 -21.52
C ILE A 86 21.23 -6.49 -21.47
N ASN A 87 21.66 -7.19 -22.52
CA ASN A 87 23.02 -7.74 -22.61
C ASN A 87 24.04 -6.72 -23.14
N HIS A 88 23.58 -5.60 -23.72
CA HIS A 88 24.41 -4.58 -24.34
C HIS A 88 24.03 -3.17 -23.86
N LEU A 89 24.09 -2.96 -22.53
CA LEU A 89 23.82 -1.66 -21.94
C LEU A 89 25.02 -0.73 -22.06
N GLN A 90 24.76 0.54 -22.32
CA GLN A 90 25.76 1.60 -22.32
C GLN A 90 25.72 2.37 -21.01
N GLU A 91 26.87 2.69 -20.46
CA GLU A 91 26.95 3.54 -19.28
C GLU A 91 26.40 4.93 -19.59
N MET A 92 25.56 5.46 -18.69
CA MET A 92 24.98 6.79 -18.84
C MET A 92 26.03 7.87 -18.65
N LYS A 93 26.00 8.88 -19.49
CA LYS A 93 26.86 10.06 -19.33
C LYS A 93 26.45 10.83 -18.09
N GLN A 94 27.46 11.22 -17.33
CA GLN A 94 27.30 12.01 -16.10
C GLN A 94 27.81 13.43 -16.33
N ARG A 95 27.03 14.41 -15.89
CA ARG A 95 27.44 15.83 -15.84
C ARG A 95 27.35 16.34 -14.40
N GLY A 96 28.49 16.42 -13.73
CA GLY A 96 28.54 16.61 -12.28
C GLY A 96 27.94 15.38 -11.57
N TYR A 97 26.87 15.55 -10.83
CA TYR A 97 26.12 14.47 -10.15
C TYR A 97 24.84 14.06 -10.88
N LEU A 98 24.54 14.65 -12.05
CA LEU A 98 23.34 14.36 -12.85
C LEU A 98 23.67 13.36 -13.96
N TYR A 99 22.83 12.35 -14.08
CA TYR A 99 22.82 11.41 -15.18
C TYR A 99 21.81 11.81 -16.27
N GLU A 100 21.90 11.24 -17.45
CA GLU A 100 20.97 11.52 -18.57
C GLU A 100 19.51 11.28 -18.17
N ILE A 101 19.25 10.29 -17.33
CA ILE A 101 17.93 9.95 -16.82
C ILE A 101 17.28 11.10 -16.02
N ASP A 102 18.05 11.95 -15.36
CA ASP A 102 17.55 13.06 -14.55
C ASP A 102 16.94 14.20 -15.38
N TYR A 103 17.23 14.21 -16.67
CA TYR A 103 16.61 15.15 -17.62
C TYR A 103 15.28 14.65 -18.17
N ILE A 104 14.99 13.35 -18.05
CA ILE A 104 13.78 12.70 -18.55
C ILE A 104 12.74 12.57 -17.45
N PHE A 105 13.15 12.12 -16.27
CA PHE A 105 12.24 11.83 -15.17
C PHE A 105 12.28 12.93 -14.11
N ASN A 106 11.11 13.25 -13.59
CA ASN A 106 10.91 14.09 -12.41
C ASN A 106 10.41 13.19 -11.27
N VAL A 107 11.27 12.93 -10.30
CA VAL A 107 10.92 12.09 -9.15
C VAL A 107 10.29 12.94 -8.06
N ILE A 108 9.07 12.60 -7.70
CA ILE A 108 8.33 13.19 -6.61
C ILE A 108 8.29 12.15 -5.48
N TYR A 109 9.21 12.32 -4.54
CA TYR A 109 9.31 11.42 -3.39
C TYR A 109 8.64 12.03 -2.17
N ILE A 110 7.69 11.31 -1.62
CA ILE A 110 6.95 11.68 -0.40
C ILE A 110 7.30 10.65 0.68
N ASP A 111 8.07 11.09 1.66
CA ASP A 111 8.50 10.29 2.79
C ASP A 111 7.32 9.98 3.74
N SER A 112 7.43 8.91 4.50
CA SER A 112 6.51 8.58 5.57
C SER A 112 6.41 9.69 6.62
N TYR A 113 7.53 10.37 6.90
CA TYR A 113 7.63 11.53 7.78
C TYR A 113 7.86 12.81 6.99
N VAL A 114 6.82 13.58 6.79
CA VAL A 114 6.88 14.81 5.98
C VAL A 114 7.14 16.03 6.83
N ASN A 115 8.20 16.78 6.49
CA ASN A 115 8.42 18.14 7.01
C ASN A 115 7.87 19.18 6.03
N LEU A 116 6.58 19.53 6.22
CA LEU A 116 5.87 20.52 5.39
C LEU A 116 6.65 21.85 5.26
N TYR A 117 7.19 22.34 6.36
CA TYR A 117 7.89 23.62 6.35
C TYR A 117 9.18 23.58 5.54
N SER A 118 9.94 22.49 5.64
CA SER A 118 11.13 22.28 4.83
C SER A 118 10.82 22.19 3.35
N LEU A 119 9.75 21.46 3.00
CA LEU A 119 9.26 21.33 1.63
C LEU A 119 8.84 22.70 1.07
N PHE A 120 8.01 23.43 1.81
CA PHE A 120 7.54 24.74 1.40
C PHE A 120 8.71 25.72 1.24
N LYS A 121 9.61 25.79 2.21
CA LYS A 121 10.81 26.63 2.15
C LYS A 121 11.70 26.34 0.94
N LYS A 122 11.90 25.06 0.61
CA LYS A 122 12.72 24.62 -0.55
C LYS A 122 12.10 25.07 -1.87
N ASN A 123 10.77 25.09 -1.97
CA ASN A 123 10.06 25.31 -3.22
C ASN A 123 9.32 26.66 -3.28
N VAL A 124 9.42 27.49 -2.25
CA VAL A 124 8.65 28.75 -2.15
C VAL A 124 8.89 29.69 -3.33
N SER A 125 10.10 29.78 -3.85
CA SER A 125 10.42 30.63 -5.01
C SER A 125 9.76 30.15 -6.30
N GLN A 126 9.44 28.88 -6.40
CA GLN A 126 8.72 28.27 -7.52
C GLN A 126 7.21 28.39 -7.32
N LEU A 127 6.74 28.16 -6.09
CA LEU A 127 5.31 28.23 -5.73
C LEU A 127 4.76 29.65 -5.72
N VAL A 128 5.60 30.64 -5.33
CA VAL A 128 5.22 32.06 -5.22
C VAL A 128 5.91 32.84 -6.33
N LYS A 129 5.27 32.95 -7.48
CA LYS A 129 5.78 33.70 -8.63
C LYS A 129 5.29 35.15 -8.56
N ASN A 130 6.23 36.07 -8.37
CA ASN A 130 5.99 37.52 -8.36
C ASN A 130 6.37 38.09 -9.74
N GLU A 131 5.54 37.90 -10.76
CA GLU A 131 5.82 38.27 -12.15
C GLU A 131 5.12 39.57 -12.57
N LYS A 132 4.27 40.16 -11.71
CA LYS A 132 3.50 41.36 -12.03
C LYS A 132 4.36 42.64 -11.84
N ASP A 133 4.16 43.60 -12.73
CA ASP A 133 4.88 44.89 -12.61
C ASP A 133 4.56 45.63 -11.31
N GLU A 134 3.38 45.47 -10.74
CA GLU A 134 2.98 45.98 -9.43
C GLU A 134 3.86 45.45 -8.30
N ASP A 135 4.37 44.21 -8.41
CA ASP A 135 5.23 43.61 -7.41
C ASP A 135 6.60 44.31 -7.30
N LYS A 136 7.08 44.93 -8.37
CA LYS A 136 8.36 45.68 -8.36
C LYS A 136 8.33 46.82 -7.36
N GLY A 137 7.23 47.56 -7.27
CA GLY A 137 7.04 48.64 -6.31
C GLY A 137 6.97 48.13 -4.86
N ILE A 138 6.34 46.98 -4.66
CA ILE A 138 6.26 46.31 -3.35
C ILE A 138 7.63 45.80 -2.93
N LEU A 139 8.35 45.13 -3.84
CA LEU A 139 9.71 44.63 -3.58
C LEU A 139 10.68 45.74 -3.20
N THR A 140 10.60 46.91 -3.86
CA THR A 140 11.42 48.08 -3.47
C THR A 140 11.08 48.59 -2.06
N LYS A 141 9.79 48.63 -1.69
CA LYS A 141 9.39 49.00 -0.32
C LYS A 141 9.89 47.97 0.70
N ILE A 142 9.80 46.68 0.38
CA ILE A 142 10.32 45.63 1.25
C ILE A 142 11.84 45.79 1.43
N GLN A 143 12.57 46.04 0.33
CA GLN A 143 14.02 46.26 0.39
C GLN A 143 14.36 47.42 1.35
N ASN A 144 13.72 48.58 1.16
CA ASN A 144 13.94 49.74 2.02
C ASN A 144 13.65 49.44 3.51
N THR A 145 12.55 48.71 3.77
CA THR A 145 12.19 48.29 5.14
C THR A 145 13.23 47.36 5.76
N VAL A 146 13.80 46.45 4.95
CA VAL A 146 14.86 45.54 5.42
C VAL A 146 16.16 46.29 5.69
N ASP A 147 16.50 47.27 4.86
CA ASP A 147 17.67 48.12 5.05
C ASP A 147 17.52 48.98 6.34
N ASP A 148 16.35 49.57 6.55
CA ASP A 148 16.03 50.30 7.80
C ASP A 148 16.11 49.38 9.02
N LEU A 149 15.61 48.15 8.92
CA LEU A 149 15.68 47.13 9.98
C LEU A 149 17.15 46.78 10.32
N ASN A 150 17.99 46.59 9.31
CA ASN A 150 19.40 46.30 9.49
C ASN A 150 20.12 47.45 10.21
N ASP A 151 19.81 48.71 9.85
CA ASP A 151 20.37 49.90 10.49
C ASP A 151 19.88 50.05 11.94
N HIS A 152 18.61 49.79 12.21
CA HIS A 152 18.07 49.80 13.57
C HIS A 152 18.73 48.72 14.46
N ILE A 153 18.91 47.48 13.94
CA ILE A 153 19.61 46.41 14.67
C ILE A 153 21.06 46.83 14.98
N ALA A 154 21.79 47.37 14.00
CA ALA A 154 23.14 47.83 14.19
C ALA A 154 23.25 49.01 15.21
N SER A 155 22.15 49.73 15.39
CA SER A 155 22.05 50.88 16.32
C SER A 155 21.64 50.51 17.74
N LEU A 156 21.30 49.24 18.01
CA LEU A 156 20.95 48.79 19.36
C LEU A 156 22.07 49.07 20.37
N SER A 157 21.72 49.58 21.56
CA SER A 157 22.67 49.94 22.60
C SER A 157 23.63 48.80 22.97
N GLY A 158 23.11 47.57 23.08
CA GLY A 158 23.92 46.38 23.36
C GLY A 158 24.96 46.06 22.27
N ILE A 159 24.63 46.29 20.98
CA ILE A 159 25.56 46.14 19.86
C ILE A 159 26.64 47.23 19.93
N LYS A 160 26.24 48.50 20.16
CA LYS A 160 27.18 49.62 20.30
C LYS A 160 28.11 49.46 21.51
N GLU A 161 27.60 49.00 22.64
CA GLU A 161 28.44 48.65 23.78
C GLU A 161 29.44 47.53 23.46
N PHE A 162 29.03 46.52 22.71
CA PHE A 162 29.90 45.43 22.31
C PHE A 162 30.97 45.91 21.32
N GLU A 163 30.63 46.73 20.33
CA GLU A 163 31.58 47.39 19.42
C GLU A 163 32.64 48.21 20.21
N ASN A 164 32.18 49.00 21.18
CA ASN A 164 33.05 49.83 22.03
C ASN A 164 34.00 48.99 22.90
N LYS A 165 33.60 47.81 23.32
CA LYS A 165 34.44 46.87 24.08
C LYS A 165 35.40 46.12 23.16
N LEU A 166 34.92 45.72 21.98
CA LEU A 166 35.67 44.88 21.05
C LEU A 166 36.79 45.66 20.34
N THR A 167 36.54 46.91 19.98
CA THR A 167 37.51 47.73 19.26
C THR A 167 38.83 47.90 20.02
N PRO A 168 38.89 48.29 21.32
CA PRO A 168 40.12 48.34 22.08
C PRO A 168 40.83 46.99 22.23
N GLU A 169 40.08 45.91 22.38
CA GLU A 169 40.66 44.57 22.48
C GLU A 169 41.33 44.16 21.16
N TYR A 170 40.71 44.50 20.01
CA TYR A 170 41.29 44.25 18.70
C TYR A 170 42.57 45.07 18.49
N GLN A 171 42.55 46.39 18.88
CA GLN A 171 43.69 47.31 18.75
C GLN A 171 44.89 46.88 19.57
N LYS A 172 44.73 46.06 20.65
CA LYS A 172 45.87 45.47 21.39
C LYS A 172 46.72 44.53 20.53
N PHE A 173 46.14 43.91 19.52
CA PHE A 173 46.86 43.00 18.61
C PHE A 173 47.52 43.78 17.46
N ARG A 174 46.89 44.86 17.00
CA ARG A 174 47.36 45.67 15.88
C ARG A 174 46.71 47.07 15.90
N ASP A 175 47.46 48.07 16.22
CA ASP A 175 47.01 49.49 16.25
C ASP A 175 47.16 50.13 14.88
N GLU A 176 46.11 50.01 14.07
CA GLU A 176 46.03 50.52 12.68
C GLU A 176 44.99 51.66 12.56
N GLY A 177 44.44 52.16 13.67
CA GLY A 177 43.36 53.15 13.63
C GLY A 177 42.02 52.56 13.11
N ILE A 178 41.84 51.25 13.20
CA ILE A 178 40.63 50.52 12.76
C ILE A 178 39.67 50.40 13.95
N SER A 179 38.38 50.68 13.72
CA SER A 179 37.29 50.35 14.63
C SER A 179 36.48 49.15 14.10
N VAL A 180 36.05 48.31 15.02
CA VAL A 180 35.17 47.15 14.68
C VAL A 180 33.72 47.63 14.71
N SER A 181 33.00 47.40 13.63
CA SER A 181 31.56 47.67 13.53
C SER A 181 30.81 46.38 13.23
N ILE A 182 29.67 46.17 13.89
CA ILE A 182 28.79 45.03 13.71
C ILE A 182 27.56 45.47 12.93
N LYS A 183 27.32 44.85 11.80
CA LYS A 183 26.14 45.07 10.96
C LYS A 183 25.26 43.84 10.89
N SER A 184 23.96 44.07 10.83
CA SER A 184 23.01 43.03 10.42
C SER A 184 23.00 42.90 8.89
N GLU A 185 22.97 41.71 8.37
CA GLU A 185 22.89 41.41 6.92
C GLU A 185 21.64 40.60 6.60
N ILE A 186 20.50 41.03 7.11
CA ILE A 186 19.22 40.42 6.69
C ILE A 186 18.99 40.82 5.22
N ALA A 187 18.93 39.82 4.33
CA ALA A 187 18.75 40.07 2.91
C ALA A 187 17.31 39.75 2.47
N VAL A 188 16.80 40.49 1.49
CA VAL A 188 15.48 40.24 0.86
C VAL A 188 15.36 38.80 0.35
N LYS A 189 16.46 38.20 -0.10
CA LYS A 189 16.54 36.81 -0.54
C LYS A 189 16.18 35.79 0.55
N GLY A 190 16.32 36.19 1.83
CA GLY A 190 15.92 35.37 2.99
C GLY A 190 14.47 35.55 3.42
N LEU A 191 13.72 36.53 2.90
CA LEU A 191 12.32 36.76 3.30
C LEU A 191 11.42 35.56 3.03
N TYR A 192 11.58 34.90 1.89
CA TYR A 192 10.81 33.70 1.55
C TYR A 192 11.12 32.51 2.46
N SER A 193 12.28 32.52 3.13
CA SER A 193 12.67 31.38 3.99
C SER A 193 11.83 31.26 5.27
N ASN A 194 11.09 32.30 5.63
CA ASN A 194 10.27 32.36 6.83
C ASN A 194 8.76 32.40 6.53
N ILE A 195 8.37 32.20 5.27
CA ILE A 195 6.96 32.10 4.89
C ILE A 195 6.45 30.73 5.34
N ILE A 196 5.38 30.74 6.11
CA ILE A 196 4.76 29.55 6.69
C ILE A 196 3.30 29.49 6.21
N PRO A 197 2.82 28.35 5.72
CA PRO A 197 1.41 28.21 5.37
C PRO A 197 0.52 28.18 6.62
N TYR A 198 -0.53 28.98 6.62
CA TYR A 198 -1.57 29.01 7.63
C TYR A 198 -2.90 28.59 7.00
N ILE A 199 -3.77 28.01 7.80
CA ILE A 199 -5.15 27.65 7.40
C ILE A 199 -6.09 28.71 7.94
N LYS A 200 -6.96 29.24 7.09
CA LYS A 200 -8.11 30.07 7.45
C LYS A 200 -9.37 29.21 7.33
N GLN A 201 -10.23 29.23 8.34
CA GLN A 201 -11.55 28.60 8.26
C GLN A 201 -12.55 29.59 7.66
N ASP A 202 -13.53 29.07 6.92
CA ASP A 202 -14.61 29.90 6.40
C ASP A 202 -15.35 30.57 7.58
N ASN A 203 -15.61 31.88 7.44
CA ASN A 203 -16.26 32.72 8.45
C ASN A 203 -15.44 32.96 9.74
N ASP A 204 -14.16 32.69 9.74
CA ASP A 204 -13.25 33.02 10.83
C ASP A 204 -12.04 33.80 10.28
N ASP A 205 -11.79 35.00 10.83
CA ASP A 205 -10.67 35.84 10.38
C ASP A 205 -9.31 35.43 10.99
N ASN A 206 -9.33 34.48 11.90
CA ASN A 206 -8.10 33.99 12.52
C ASN A 206 -7.31 33.07 11.59
N LEU A 207 -6.01 33.20 11.62
CA LEU A 207 -5.07 32.33 10.94
C LEU A 207 -4.55 31.26 11.91
N TYR A 208 -4.71 30.01 11.54
CA TYR A 208 -4.26 28.89 12.35
C TYR A 208 -3.01 28.27 11.74
N PRO A 209 -1.93 28.07 12.51
CA PRO A 209 -0.82 27.28 12.03
C PRO A 209 -1.31 25.85 11.75
N THR A 210 -0.74 25.20 10.75
CA THR A 210 -1.07 23.81 10.44
C THR A 210 -0.66 22.90 11.60
N ALA A 211 -1.55 22.71 12.56
CA ALA A 211 -1.23 22.11 13.86
C ALA A 211 -1.25 20.57 13.86
N GLY A 212 -2.01 19.93 13.00
CA GLY A 212 -2.14 18.45 12.97
C GLY A 212 -1.27 17.82 11.88
N GLU A 213 -0.56 16.74 12.20
CA GLU A 213 0.31 16.02 11.24
C GLU A 213 -0.47 15.55 9.99
N GLY A 214 -1.71 15.10 10.16
CA GLY A 214 -2.56 14.72 9.03
C GLY A 214 -2.85 15.89 8.07
N ARG A 215 -3.14 17.09 8.57
CA ARG A 215 -3.35 18.28 7.74
C ARG A 215 -2.06 18.71 7.03
N LYS A 216 -0.93 18.65 7.72
CA LYS A 216 0.39 18.92 7.11
C LYS A 216 0.66 17.96 5.97
N LYS A 217 0.32 16.68 6.14
CA LYS A 217 0.50 15.66 5.12
C LYS A 217 -0.37 15.92 3.89
N LEU A 218 -1.66 16.22 4.07
CA LEU A 218 -2.54 16.58 2.95
C LEU A 218 -2.06 17.82 2.20
N LEU A 219 -1.65 18.86 2.93
CA LEU A 219 -1.10 20.07 2.31
C LEU A 219 0.20 19.77 1.54
N THR A 220 1.00 18.83 2.03
CA THR A 220 2.19 18.35 1.31
C THR A 220 1.83 17.70 -0.03
N TYR A 221 0.82 16.85 -0.07
CA TYR A 221 0.33 16.29 -1.33
C TYR A 221 -0.11 17.38 -2.29
N SER A 222 -0.88 18.37 -1.81
CA SER A 222 -1.32 19.50 -2.65
C SER A 222 -0.15 20.31 -3.21
N ILE A 223 0.92 20.52 -2.42
CA ILE A 223 2.14 21.19 -2.90
C ILE A 223 2.84 20.37 -3.98
N TYR A 224 2.97 19.05 -3.78
CA TYR A 224 3.59 18.19 -4.78
C TYR A 224 2.77 18.10 -6.07
N ASP A 225 1.44 18.15 -5.99
CA ASP A 225 0.55 18.22 -7.15
C ASP A 225 0.84 19.47 -7.99
N ILE A 226 0.93 20.64 -7.34
CA ILE A 226 1.26 21.91 -8.02
C ILE A 226 2.64 21.81 -8.68
N LEU A 227 3.65 21.31 -7.96
CA LEU A 227 5.01 21.17 -8.48
C LEU A 227 5.12 20.15 -9.62
N SER A 228 4.27 19.12 -9.61
CA SER A 228 4.22 18.11 -10.67
C SER A 228 3.68 18.68 -11.98
N ASP A 229 2.63 19.49 -11.90
CA ASP A 229 2.00 20.11 -13.07
C ASP A 229 2.99 21.01 -13.84
N GLU A 230 3.83 21.75 -13.14
CA GLU A 230 4.84 22.63 -13.77
C GLU A 230 5.90 21.89 -14.59
N ASN A 231 6.17 20.65 -14.24
CA ASN A 231 7.17 19.82 -14.91
C ASN A 231 6.57 18.82 -15.93
N ALA A 232 5.25 18.62 -15.93
CA ALA A 232 4.58 17.57 -16.69
C ALA A 232 4.80 17.66 -18.23
N GLU A 233 4.93 18.87 -18.78
CA GLU A 233 5.19 19.05 -20.22
C GLU A 233 6.59 18.59 -20.64
N LYS A 234 7.57 18.72 -19.75
CA LYS A 234 9.00 18.52 -20.07
C LYS A 234 9.55 17.19 -19.62
N LYS A 235 9.00 16.63 -18.54
CA LYS A 235 9.49 15.41 -17.89
C LYS A 235 8.37 14.42 -17.63
N ILE A 236 8.74 13.19 -17.35
CA ILE A 236 7.85 12.12 -16.90
C ILE A 236 7.84 12.14 -15.37
N ASN A 237 6.68 12.37 -14.77
CA ASN A 237 6.55 12.37 -13.33
C ASN A 237 6.49 10.95 -12.77
N LEU A 238 7.36 10.63 -11.81
CA LEU A 238 7.35 9.38 -11.04
C LEU A 238 7.03 9.69 -9.58
N PHE A 239 5.89 9.20 -9.12
CA PHE A 239 5.48 9.36 -7.73
C PHE A 239 5.94 8.15 -6.91
N LEU A 240 6.76 8.40 -5.90
CA LEU A 240 7.26 7.42 -4.94
C LEU A 240 6.76 7.83 -3.56
N ILE A 241 5.78 7.12 -3.02
CA ILE A 241 5.09 7.49 -1.78
C ILE A 241 5.29 6.40 -0.74
N GLU A 242 5.89 6.75 0.39
CA GLU A 242 6.09 5.85 1.51
C GLU A 242 5.02 6.07 2.58
N GLU A 243 4.35 4.99 2.96
CA GLU A 243 3.38 4.93 4.04
C GLU A 243 2.44 6.16 4.10
N PRO A 244 1.65 6.37 3.02
CA PRO A 244 0.78 7.54 2.93
C PRO A 244 -0.24 7.65 4.06
N GLU A 245 -0.54 6.54 4.72
CA GLU A 245 -1.47 6.45 5.86
C GLU A 245 -0.98 7.08 7.15
N ASN A 246 0.33 7.25 7.33
CA ASN A 246 0.89 7.75 8.59
C ASN A 246 0.28 9.08 8.99
N HIS A 247 -0.19 9.16 10.24
CA HIS A 247 -0.88 10.32 10.83
C HIS A 247 -2.23 10.69 10.19
N LEU A 248 -2.75 9.88 9.27
CA LEU A 248 -4.07 10.10 8.68
C LEU A 248 -5.15 9.27 9.38
N HIS A 249 -6.27 9.91 9.73
CA HIS A 249 -7.46 9.20 10.16
C HIS A 249 -8.03 8.35 9.03
N LYS A 250 -8.72 7.25 9.36
CA LYS A 250 -9.30 6.28 8.41
C LYS A 250 -10.02 6.94 7.21
N SER A 251 -10.86 7.93 7.48
CA SER A 251 -11.61 8.63 6.41
C SER A 251 -10.70 9.36 5.44
N MET A 252 -9.58 9.92 5.93
CA MET A 252 -8.60 10.59 5.09
C MET A 252 -7.73 9.62 4.29
N GLN A 253 -7.43 8.45 4.84
CA GLN A 253 -6.75 7.38 4.10
C GLN A 253 -7.61 6.89 2.92
N ILE A 254 -8.93 6.74 3.13
CA ILE A 254 -9.86 6.37 2.06
C ILE A 254 -9.96 7.47 1.00
N ALA A 255 -10.02 8.74 1.41
CA ALA A 255 -10.03 9.86 0.47
C ALA A 255 -8.73 9.94 -0.34
N LEU A 256 -7.59 9.70 0.31
CA LEU A 256 -6.29 9.63 -0.35
C LEU A 256 -6.24 8.46 -1.34
N SER A 257 -6.73 7.27 -0.96
CA SER A 257 -6.87 6.13 -1.88
C SER A 257 -7.65 6.53 -3.15
N GLN A 258 -8.74 7.24 -2.97
CA GLN A 258 -9.54 7.72 -4.11
C GLN A 258 -8.73 8.62 -5.03
N ILE A 259 -8.00 9.60 -4.50
CA ILE A 259 -7.16 10.50 -5.28
C ILE A 259 -6.06 9.72 -6.02
N LEU A 260 -5.31 8.88 -5.31
CA LEU A 260 -4.15 8.17 -5.86
C LEU A 260 -4.51 7.20 -7.00
N PHE A 261 -5.68 6.56 -6.95
CA PHE A 261 -6.08 5.55 -7.93
C PHE A 261 -7.07 6.03 -8.99
N THR A 262 -7.61 7.25 -8.89
CA THR A 262 -8.55 7.77 -9.89
C THR A 262 -8.03 8.99 -10.66
N ASP A 263 -7.05 9.71 -10.12
CA ASP A 263 -6.46 10.86 -10.81
C ASP A 263 -5.40 10.42 -11.80
N THR A 264 -5.52 10.83 -13.04
CA THR A 264 -4.59 10.52 -14.14
C THR A 264 -3.20 11.08 -13.95
N LYS A 265 -3.00 12.04 -13.04
CA LYS A 265 -1.68 12.56 -12.68
C LYS A 265 -0.76 11.49 -12.11
N TYR A 266 -1.31 10.51 -11.39
CA TYR A 266 -0.56 9.44 -10.72
C TYR A 266 -0.34 8.21 -11.62
N THR A 267 -0.14 8.41 -12.93
CA THR A 267 0.04 7.30 -13.90
C THR A 267 1.21 6.38 -13.51
N TYR A 268 2.33 6.96 -13.06
CA TYR A 268 3.50 6.19 -12.61
C TYR A 268 3.67 6.34 -11.10
N LEU A 269 2.86 5.57 -10.37
CA LEU A 269 2.75 5.61 -8.92
C LEU A 269 3.35 4.34 -8.30
N PHE A 270 4.25 4.53 -7.33
CA PHE A 270 4.78 3.47 -6.47
C PHE A 270 4.44 3.84 -5.01
N VAL A 271 3.69 2.99 -4.36
CA VAL A 271 3.27 3.19 -2.96
C VAL A 271 3.73 2.02 -2.11
N THR A 272 4.36 2.31 -0.98
CA THR A 272 4.53 1.34 0.09
C THR A 272 3.49 1.63 1.17
N THR A 273 2.78 0.62 1.63
CA THR A 273 1.73 0.80 2.64
C THR A 273 1.56 -0.43 3.50
N HIS A 274 1.18 -0.23 4.75
CA HIS A 274 0.69 -1.25 5.68
C HIS A 274 -0.81 -1.10 5.95
N SER A 275 -1.48 -0.14 5.30
CA SER A 275 -2.90 0.14 5.52
C SER A 275 -3.79 -0.46 4.44
N PRO A 276 -4.75 -1.31 4.81
CA PRO A 276 -5.77 -1.78 3.89
C PRO A 276 -6.63 -0.63 3.31
N PHE A 277 -6.80 0.47 4.05
CA PHE A 277 -7.64 1.60 3.63
C PHE A 277 -7.07 2.37 2.42
N VAL A 278 -5.76 2.38 2.27
CA VAL A 278 -5.08 2.98 1.10
C VAL A 278 -5.39 2.20 -0.18
N LEU A 279 -5.75 0.92 -0.08
CA LEU A 279 -6.01 0.03 -1.20
C LEU A 279 -7.50 -0.07 -1.59
N TYR A 280 -8.41 0.65 -0.91
CA TYR A 280 -9.85 0.51 -1.14
C TYR A 280 -10.32 0.86 -2.56
N GLU A 281 -9.62 1.73 -3.24
CA GLU A 281 -9.95 2.15 -4.61
C GLU A 281 -8.97 1.58 -5.65
N MET A 282 -8.09 0.65 -5.24
CA MET A 282 -7.12 0.07 -6.16
C MET A 282 -7.80 -0.61 -7.35
N ASP A 283 -7.25 -0.36 -8.53
CA ASP A 283 -7.63 -1.00 -9.78
C ASP A 283 -6.48 -0.88 -10.77
N ASN A 284 -6.31 -1.89 -11.61
CA ASN A 284 -5.28 -1.89 -12.65
C ASN A 284 -3.86 -1.65 -12.08
N VAL A 285 -3.51 -2.36 -11.01
CA VAL A 285 -2.26 -2.21 -10.26
C VAL A 285 -1.46 -3.50 -10.19
N ASN A 286 -0.15 -3.36 -10.04
CA ASN A 286 0.71 -4.47 -9.64
C ASN A 286 0.86 -4.46 -8.11
N LEU A 287 0.32 -5.47 -7.46
CA LEU A 287 0.53 -5.72 -6.04
C LEU A 287 1.87 -6.44 -5.87
N VAL A 288 2.72 -5.91 -5.00
CA VAL A 288 4.00 -6.53 -4.65
C VAL A 288 3.99 -6.83 -3.17
N ARG A 289 3.97 -8.11 -2.83
CA ARG A 289 4.09 -8.57 -1.43
C ARG A 289 5.56 -8.83 -1.12
N ILE A 290 6.05 -8.19 -0.06
CA ILE A 290 7.39 -8.43 0.48
C ILE A 290 7.20 -9.12 1.83
N TYR A 291 7.76 -10.33 1.97
CA TYR A 291 7.63 -11.13 3.17
C TYR A 291 8.95 -11.81 3.52
N SER A 292 9.11 -12.20 4.78
CA SER A 292 10.30 -12.87 5.28
C SER A 292 9.94 -14.24 5.83
N ASP A 293 10.48 -15.29 5.20
CA ASP A 293 10.63 -16.62 5.77
C ASP A 293 12.09 -16.98 5.70
N ARG A 294 12.87 -16.55 6.70
CA ARG A 294 14.35 -16.63 6.78
C ARG A 294 15.11 -15.85 5.70
N LYS A 295 14.45 -15.45 4.62
CA LYS A 295 14.98 -14.61 3.55
C LYS A 295 13.92 -13.57 3.19
N ILE A 296 14.36 -12.40 2.74
CA ILE A 296 13.43 -11.44 2.16
C ILE A 296 13.07 -11.93 0.76
N ASN A 297 11.80 -12.21 0.57
CA ASN A 297 11.21 -12.60 -0.71
C ASN A 297 10.27 -11.49 -1.18
N GLY A 298 10.16 -11.34 -2.49
CA GLY A 298 9.18 -10.47 -3.12
C GLY A 298 8.44 -11.21 -4.21
N ILE A 299 7.12 -11.09 -4.23
CA ILE A 299 6.27 -11.65 -5.26
C ILE A 299 5.29 -10.59 -5.75
N SER A 300 4.94 -10.63 -7.01
CA SER A 300 4.02 -9.65 -7.59
C SER A 300 2.86 -10.31 -8.32
N ALA A 301 1.69 -9.67 -8.21
CA ALA A 301 0.49 -10.05 -8.92
C ALA A 301 -0.19 -8.83 -9.53
N PHE A 302 -0.53 -8.89 -10.80
CA PHE A 302 -1.37 -7.88 -11.42
C PHE A 302 -2.81 -8.04 -10.98
N TYR A 303 -3.39 -6.98 -10.45
CA TYR A 303 -4.78 -6.89 -10.01
C TYR A 303 -5.55 -5.90 -10.88
N LYS A 304 -6.66 -6.37 -11.42
CA LYS A 304 -7.66 -5.56 -12.13
C LYS A 304 -9.04 -5.97 -11.64
N VAL A 305 -9.87 -5.00 -11.31
CA VAL A 305 -11.26 -5.25 -10.96
C VAL A 305 -11.98 -5.81 -12.19
N PRO A 306 -12.65 -6.98 -12.09
CA PRO A 306 -13.39 -7.53 -13.22
C PRO A 306 -14.58 -6.66 -13.58
N GLU A 307 -14.89 -6.55 -14.87
CA GLU A 307 -15.97 -5.69 -15.42
C GLU A 307 -17.30 -5.89 -14.71
N ASN A 308 -17.66 -7.11 -14.33
CA ASN A 308 -18.89 -7.43 -13.61
C ASN A 308 -18.94 -6.85 -12.19
N TYR A 309 -17.80 -6.43 -11.64
CA TYR A 309 -17.64 -5.92 -10.27
C TYR A 309 -17.25 -4.45 -10.20
N GLU A 310 -17.20 -3.71 -11.29
CA GLU A 310 -16.83 -2.29 -11.30
C GLU A 310 -17.68 -1.45 -10.32
N LYS A 311 -18.99 -1.72 -10.25
CA LYS A 311 -19.89 -1.04 -9.33
C LYS A 311 -19.72 -1.50 -7.87
N ALA A 312 -19.22 -2.71 -7.67
CA ALA A 312 -18.96 -3.30 -6.36
C ALA A 312 -17.47 -3.25 -5.97
N ARG A 313 -16.63 -2.54 -6.74
CA ARG A 313 -15.16 -2.44 -6.54
C ARG A 313 -14.78 -2.19 -5.09
N LYS A 314 -15.41 -1.21 -4.48
CA LYS A 314 -15.12 -0.83 -3.10
C LYS A 314 -15.41 -1.95 -2.08
N MET A 315 -16.45 -2.72 -2.30
CA MET A 315 -16.79 -3.87 -1.45
C MET A 315 -15.79 -5.00 -1.65
N LEU A 316 -15.48 -5.34 -2.91
CA LEU A 316 -14.47 -6.34 -3.27
C LEU A 316 -13.09 -5.99 -2.67
N ASN A 317 -12.66 -4.75 -2.87
CA ASN A 317 -11.35 -4.30 -2.42
C ASN A 317 -11.24 -4.23 -0.88
N ARG A 318 -12.30 -3.89 -0.16
CA ARG A 318 -12.28 -3.86 1.31
C ARG A 318 -11.90 -5.21 1.90
N CYS A 319 -12.54 -6.27 1.46
CA CYS A 319 -12.24 -7.61 1.93
C CYS A 319 -10.84 -8.06 1.47
N LEU A 320 -10.51 -7.83 0.19
CA LEU A 320 -9.23 -8.23 -0.37
C LEU A 320 -8.07 -7.47 0.29
N SER A 321 -8.20 -6.17 0.53
CA SER A 321 -7.12 -5.36 1.08
C SER A 321 -6.71 -5.76 2.49
N GLU A 322 -7.61 -6.30 3.30
CA GLU A 322 -7.26 -6.88 4.59
C GLU A 322 -6.59 -8.26 4.43
N ALA A 323 -7.13 -9.09 3.53
CA ALA A 323 -6.62 -10.44 3.29
C ALA A 323 -5.18 -10.47 2.75
N ILE A 324 -4.77 -9.51 1.90
CA ILE A 324 -3.41 -9.48 1.34
C ILE A 324 -2.31 -9.15 2.36
N PHE A 325 -2.66 -8.61 3.51
CA PHE A 325 -1.72 -8.40 4.63
C PHE A 325 -1.64 -9.60 5.57
N ALA A 326 -2.55 -10.58 5.42
CA ALA A 326 -2.52 -11.80 6.22
C ALA A 326 -1.44 -12.78 5.74
N ASN A 327 -1.04 -13.69 6.64
CA ASN A 327 -0.20 -14.83 6.30
C ASN A 327 -1.04 -16.02 5.83
N LYS A 328 -2.22 -16.19 6.45
CA LYS A 328 -3.17 -17.26 6.18
C LYS A 328 -4.58 -16.70 6.14
N VAL A 329 -5.39 -17.13 5.19
CA VAL A 329 -6.76 -16.66 5.01
C VAL A 329 -7.73 -17.82 5.02
N LEU A 330 -8.74 -17.76 5.89
CA LEU A 330 -9.87 -18.68 5.88
C LEU A 330 -11.04 -18.01 5.14
N LEU A 331 -11.32 -18.46 3.92
CA LEU A 331 -12.45 -17.98 3.15
C LEU A 331 -13.72 -18.72 3.55
N VAL A 332 -14.79 -17.98 3.84
CA VAL A 332 -16.09 -18.50 4.29
C VAL A 332 -17.22 -17.86 3.48
N GLU A 333 -18.41 -18.49 3.47
CA GLU A 333 -19.52 -18.00 2.63
C GLU A 333 -20.12 -16.69 3.13
N GLY A 334 -20.25 -16.51 4.44
CA GLY A 334 -20.92 -15.35 4.96
C GLY A 334 -20.63 -14.99 6.42
N PRO A 335 -21.40 -14.04 6.97
CA PRO A 335 -21.19 -13.50 8.32
C PRO A 335 -21.37 -14.51 9.45
N SER A 336 -22.23 -15.54 9.27
CA SER A 336 -22.48 -16.54 10.33
C SER A 336 -21.22 -17.39 10.60
N GLU A 337 -20.57 -17.87 9.54
CA GLU A 337 -19.28 -18.55 9.64
C GLU A 337 -18.20 -17.63 10.21
N TYR A 338 -18.13 -16.39 9.73
CA TYR A 338 -17.18 -15.41 10.23
C TYR A 338 -17.29 -15.23 11.75
N MET A 339 -18.50 -15.00 12.24
CA MET A 339 -18.74 -14.78 13.67
C MET A 339 -18.42 -16.02 14.52
N LEU A 340 -18.90 -17.19 14.09
CA LEU A 340 -18.64 -18.44 14.81
C LEU A 340 -17.14 -18.78 14.85
N PHE A 341 -16.48 -18.71 13.69
CA PHE A 341 -15.08 -19.10 13.57
C PHE A 341 -14.15 -18.12 14.27
N SER A 342 -14.49 -16.82 14.26
CA SER A 342 -13.78 -15.81 15.05
C SER A 342 -13.86 -16.11 16.55
N LYS A 343 -15.05 -16.46 17.05
CA LYS A 343 -15.23 -16.84 18.47
C LYS A 343 -14.44 -18.09 18.82
N VAL A 344 -14.52 -19.13 17.99
CA VAL A 344 -13.81 -20.39 18.23
C VAL A 344 -12.30 -20.19 18.21
N LEU A 345 -11.77 -19.50 17.19
CA LEU A 345 -10.34 -19.20 17.10
C LEU A 345 -9.86 -18.34 18.28
N ALA A 346 -10.60 -17.31 18.67
CA ALA A 346 -10.23 -16.48 19.81
C ALA A 346 -10.07 -17.28 21.13
N ILE A 347 -10.81 -18.38 21.31
CA ILE A 347 -10.70 -19.27 22.49
C ILE A 347 -9.55 -20.26 22.38
N VAL A 348 -9.29 -20.80 21.18
CA VAL A 348 -8.26 -21.85 21.00
C VAL A 348 -6.91 -21.27 20.69
N HIS A 349 -6.88 -20.12 20.03
CA HIS A 349 -5.68 -19.42 19.56
C HIS A 349 -5.85 -17.91 19.79
N GLN A 350 -5.69 -17.50 21.03
CA GLN A 350 -6.07 -16.15 21.53
C GLN A 350 -5.59 -14.98 20.66
N PHE A 351 -4.46 -15.10 20.00
CA PHE A 351 -3.84 -14.05 19.19
C PHE A 351 -3.81 -14.39 17.71
N TYR A 352 -4.77 -15.18 17.20
CA TYR A 352 -4.78 -15.65 15.82
C TYR A 352 -4.64 -14.52 14.77
N GLU A 353 -5.26 -13.36 15.02
CA GLU A 353 -5.13 -12.20 14.13
C GLU A 353 -3.70 -11.62 14.15
N ALA A 354 -3.06 -11.55 15.33
CA ALA A 354 -1.68 -11.08 15.45
C ALA A 354 -0.68 -12.05 14.80
N ASP A 355 -1.02 -13.33 14.73
CA ASP A 355 -0.25 -14.36 14.00
C ASP A 355 -0.53 -14.34 12.49
N GLY A 356 -1.33 -13.39 12.04
CA GLY A 356 -1.60 -13.13 10.63
C GLY A 356 -2.65 -14.06 10.02
N ILE A 357 -3.60 -14.57 10.83
CA ILE A 357 -4.75 -15.33 10.35
C ILE A 357 -5.93 -14.37 10.14
N TYR A 358 -6.50 -14.37 8.95
CA TYR A 358 -7.66 -13.56 8.61
C TYR A 358 -8.82 -14.42 8.12
N ILE A 359 -10.03 -14.19 8.63
CA ILE A 359 -11.25 -14.85 8.16
C ILE A 359 -11.94 -13.91 7.17
N LEU A 360 -12.09 -14.35 5.93
CA LEU A 360 -12.64 -13.58 4.82
C LEU A 360 -14.03 -14.07 4.45
N PRO A 361 -15.12 -13.38 4.81
CA PRO A 361 -16.44 -13.65 4.29
C PRO A 361 -16.55 -13.16 2.84
N VAL A 362 -16.99 -14.02 1.92
CA VAL A 362 -17.08 -13.68 0.49
C VAL A 362 -18.39 -12.98 0.11
N ASP A 363 -19.42 -13.02 0.96
CA ASP A 363 -20.69 -12.29 0.86
C ASP A 363 -21.33 -12.29 -0.55
N GLY A 364 -21.40 -13.46 -1.19
CA GLY A 364 -22.01 -13.62 -2.52
C GLY A 364 -21.16 -13.16 -3.70
N ILE A 365 -19.97 -12.57 -3.49
CA ILE A 365 -19.00 -12.24 -4.57
C ILE A 365 -18.42 -13.51 -5.17
N GLY A 366 -18.22 -14.52 -4.34
CA GLY A 366 -17.68 -15.82 -4.72
C GLY A 366 -16.17 -15.94 -4.50
N PHE A 367 -15.77 -17.12 -4.10
CA PHE A 367 -14.41 -17.44 -3.66
C PHE A 367 -13.34 -17.21 -4.74
N GLN A 368 -13.64 -17.54 -6.00
CA GLN A 368 -12.65 -17.53 -7.08
C GLN A 368 -11.96 -16.18 -7.29
N MET A 369 -12.67 -15.09 -6.99
CA MET A 369 -12.15 -13.74 -7.14
C MET A 369 -10.98 -13.51 -6.19
N TYR A 370 -11.12 -13.98 -4.95
CA TYR A 370 -10.10 -13.83 -3.91
C TYR A 370 -8.97 -14.86 -4.07
N ILE A 371 -9.31 -16.14 -4.29
CA ILE A 371 -8.34 -17.24 -4.45
C ILE A 371 -7.29 -16.89 -5.51
N SER A 372 -7.73 -16.38 -6.67
CA SER A 372 -6.83 -16.09 -7.79
C SER A 372 -5.73 -15.07 -7.47
N ILE A 373 -5.99 -14.13 -6.56
CA ILE A 373 -5.01 -13.14 -6.11
C ILE A 373 -4.20 -13.66 -4.94
N LEU A 374 -4.83 -14.31 -3.97
CA LEU A 374 -4.15 -14.87 -2.81
C LEU A 374 -3.09 -15.90 -3.23
N ASP A 375 -3.43 -16.79 -4.17
CA ASP A 375 -2.49 -17.79 -4.72
C ASP A 375 -1.29 -17.12 -5.41
N LYS A 376 -1.54 -16.11 -6.24
CA LYS A 376 -0.46 -15.36 -6.92
C LYS A 376 0.45 -14.60 -5.95
N LEU A 377 -0.06 -14.21 -4.79
CA LEU A 377 0.70 -13.54 -3.72
C LEU A 377 1.25 -14.54 -2.70
N GLU A 378 1.17 -15.85 -2.98
CA GLU A 378 1.64 -16.91 -2.08
C GLU A 378 1.10 -16.75 -0.65
N ILE A 379 -0.19 -16.39 -0.53
CA ILE A 379 -0.89 -16.33 0.74
C ILE A 379 -1.63 -17.66 0.91
N PHE A 380 -1.30 -18.40 1.97
CA PHE A 380 -1.96 -19.65 2.26
C PHE A 380 -3.46 -19.42 2.49
N ASN A 381 -4.30 -20.15 1.76
CA ASN A 381 -5.74 -19.96 1.86
C ASN A 381 -6.45 -21.29 2.09
N VAL A 382 -7.42 -21.26 3.00
CA VAL A 382 -8.29 -22.37 3.39
C VAL A 382 -9.71 -21.98 3.01
N ILE A 383 -10.45 -22.89 2.41
CA ILE A 383 -11.81 -22.62 1.93
C ILE A 383 -12.81 -23.51 2.70
N LYS A 384 -13.84 -22.89 3.29
CA LYS A 384 -15.01 -23.59 3.82
C LYS A 384 -16.24 -23.18 3.03
N THR A 385 -16.94 -24.13 2.42
CA THR A 385 -18.13 -23.90 1.57
C THR A 385 -19.22 -24.93 1.84
N ASP A 386 -20.48 -24.58 1.55
CA ASP A 386 -21.65 -25.42 1.79
C ASP A 386 -21.92 -26.40 0.64
N ASN A 387 -22.55 -27.52 0.98
CA ASN A 387 -22.99 -28.56 0.02
C ASN A 387 -24.33 -28.16 -0.61
N ASP A 388 -24.29 -27.08 -1.39
CA ASP A 388 -25.47 -26.54 -2.03
C ASP A 388 -25.91 -27.32 -3.24
N LEU A 389 -27.24 -27.40 -3.39
CA LEU A 389 -27.93 -27.92 -4.57
C LEU A 389 -28.71 -26.79 -5.25
N ARG A 390 -28.61 -26.72 -6.56
CA ARG A 390 -29.34 -25.71 -7.36
C ARG A 390 -30.34 -26.36 -8.29
N ALA A 391 -31.61 -25.95 -8.17
CA ALA A 391 -32.68 -26.42 -9.07
C ALA A 391 -32.33 -26.11 -10.54
N VAL A 392 -32.48 -27.11 -11.41
CA VAL A 392 -32.28 -26.96 -12.84
C VAL A 392 -33.61 -26.61 -13.50
N LYS A 393 -33.66 -25.43 -14.11
CA LYS A 393 -34.89 -24.88 -14.69
C LYS A 393 -35.51 -25.84 -15.69
N GLY A 394 -36.75 -26.24 -15.44
CA GLY A 394 -37.55 -27.08 -16.35
C GLY A 394 -37.25 -28.60 -16.33
N LYS A 395 -36.37 -29.09 -15.43
CA LYS A 395 -35.99 -30.51 -15.39
C LYS A 395 -36.41 -31.28 -14.14
N GLY A 396 -36.88 -30.61 -13.09
CA GLY A 396 -37.21 -31.29 -11.82
C GLY A 396 -36.02 -31.98 -11.15
N THR A 397 -34.79 -31.58 -11.51
CA THR A 397 -33.52 -32.11 -11.00
C THR A 397 -32.69 -30.99 -10.38
N TYR A 398 -31.65 -31.37 -9.66
CA TYR A 398 -30.77 -30.41 -8.96
C TYR A 398 -29.32 -30.65 -9.38
N SER A 399 -28.60 -29.56 -9.72
CA SER A 399 -27.17 -29.61 -9.91
C SER A 399 -26.45 -29.53 -8.55
N VAL A 400 -25.35 -30.30 -8.43
CA VAL A 400 -24.53 -30.39 -7.23
C VAL A 400 -23.55 -29.18 -7.16
N LEU A 401 -24.05 -28.03 -6.74
CA LEU A 401 -23.31 -26.78 -6.79
C LEU A 401 -22.07 -26.80 -5.88
N GLY A 402 -22.19 -27.36 -4.66
CA GLY A 402 -21.07 -27.48 -3.73
C GLY A 402 -19.92 -28.31 -4.32
N PHE A 403 -20.20 -29.43 -4.96
CA PHE A 403 -19.19 -30.25 -5.62
C PHE A 403 -18.56 -29.56 -6.84
N SER A 404 -19.38 -28.91 -7.64
CA SER A 404 -18.91 -28.12 -8.79
C SER A 404 -17.99 -26.97 -8.35
N ARG A 405 -18.27 -26.33 -7.21
CA ARG A 405 -17.40 -25.32 -6.59
C ARG A 405 -16.06 -25.93 -6.18
N CYS A 406 -16.06 -27.05 -5.45
CA CYS A 406 -14.82 -27.74 -5.05
C CYS A 406 -13.95 -28.09 -6.25
N ASN A 407 -14.53 -28.72 -7.30
CA ASN A 407 -13.82 -29.05 -8.54
C ASN A 407 -13.19 -27.80 -9.19
N LYS A 408 -13.94 -26.69 -9.21
CA LYS A 408 -13.45 -25.43 -9.75
C LYS A 408 -12.28 -24.86 -8.94
N TYR A 409 -12.34 -24.93 -7.61
CA TYR A 409 -11.28 -24.39 -6.74
C TYR A 409 -9.98 -25.17 -6.86
N ILE A 410 -10.06 -26.50 -7.02
CA ILE A 410 -8.87 -27.35 -7.20
C ILE A 410 -8.41 -27.45 -8.67
N GLY A 411 -9.17 -26.89 -9.62
CA GLY A 411 -8.84 -26.95 -11.05
C GLY A 411 -8.92 -28.36 -11.67
N LYS A 412 -9.65 -29.30 -11.05
CA LYS A 412 -9.80 -30.72 -11.48
C LYS A 412 -11.22 -31.22 -11.24
N GLU A 413 -11.70 -32.09 -12.09
CA GLU A 413 -12.98 -32.82 -11.89
C GLU A 413 -12.75 -34.09 -11.07
N LEU A 414 -12.77 -33.99 -9.75
CA LEU A 414 -12.57 -35.08 -8.82
C LEU A 414 -13.89 -35.58 -8.20
N LEU A 415 -14.87 -34.69 -8.08
CA LEU A 415 -16.19 -34.96 -7.55
C LEU A 415 -17.21 -35.03 -8.68
N PRO A 416 -18.23 -35.92 -8.57
CA PRO A 416 -19.27 -36.04 -9.61
C PRO A 416 -20.09 -34.75 -9.73
N THR A 417 -20.42 -34.39 -10.97
CA THR A 417 -21.23 -33.19 -11.30
C THR A 417 -22.60 -33.57 -11.87
N GLU A 418 -22.96 -34.82 -11.82
CA GLU A 418 -24.25 -35.34 -12.29
C GLU A 418 -25.40 -34.76 -11.45
N GLN A 419 -26.55 -34.50 -12.13
CA GLN A 419 -27.74 -33.96 -11.48
C GLN A 419 -28.40 -35.04 -10.62
N ILE A 420 -28.93 -34.66 -9.48
CA ILE A 420 -29.70 -35.54 -8.58
C ILE A 420 -31.17 -35.17 -8.60
N GLN A 421 -32.03 -36.12 -8.16
CA GLN A 421 -33.48 -35.98 -8.25
C GLN A 421 -34.09 -35.23 -7.07
N GLU A 422 -33.42 -35.17 -5.92
CA GLU A 422 -33.98 -34.67 -4.68
C GLU A 422 -33.08 -33.65 -4.01
N ASN A 423 -33.68 -32.57 -3.49
CA ASN A 423 -32.99 -31.60 -2.64
C ASN A 423 -33.48 -31.78 -1.18
N SER A 424 -32.80 -32.66 -0.48
CA SER A 424 -33.06 -32.92 0.93
C SER A 424 -31.76 -33.03 1.72
N ILE A 425 -31.81 -32.85 3.04
CA ILE A 425 -30.67 -33.04 3.95
C ILE A 425 -30.11 -34.45 3.79
N SER A 426 -30.99 -35.47 3.68
CA SER A 426 -30.59 -36.86 3.47
C SER A 426 -29.86 -37.09 2.15
N ALA A 427 -30.32 -36.48 1.06
CA ALA A 427 -29.65 -36.56 -0.25
C ALA A 427 -28.27 -35.87 -0.23
N LYS A 428 -28.13 -34.72 0.38
CA LYS A 428 -26.84 -34.02 0.55
C LYS A 428 -25.85 -34.85 1.38
N ARG A 429 -26.27 -35.42 2.52
CA ARG A 429 -25.46 -36.33 3.35
C ARG A 429 -25.05 -37.59 2.64
N ALA A 430 -25.98 -38.23 1.90
CA ALA A 430 -25.68 -39.43 1.11
C ALA A 430 -24.64 -39.16 0.02
N LEU A 431 -24.79 -38.05 -0.70
CA LEU A 431 -23.84 -37.59 -1.71
C LEU A 431 -22.44 -37.33 -1.11
N TYR A 432 -22.38 -36.66 0.02
CA TYR A 432 -21.13 -36.38 0.75
C TYR A 432 -20.44 -37.70 1.15
N ASN A 433 -21.17 -38.60 1.83
CA ASN A 433 -20.62 -39.87 2.33
C ASN A 433 -20.14 -40.80 1.21
N ALA A 434 -20.83 -40.81 0.08
CA ALA A 434 -20.42 -41.60 -1.09
C ALA A 434 -19.08 -41.10 -1.69
N ASN A 435 -18.73 -39.85 -1.46
CA ASN A 435 -17.53 -39.20 -2.01
C ASN A 435 -16.48 -38.84 -0.96
N ILE A 436 -16.61 -39.34 0.29
CA ILE A 436 -15.77 -38.93 1.43
C ILE A 436 -14.27 -39.08 1.15
N LYS A 437 -13.84 -40.12 0.47
CA LYS A 437 -12.43 -40.35 0.12
C LYS A 437 -11.86 -39.25 -0.78
N ASN A 438 -12.65 -38.80 -1.75
CA ASN A 438 -12.25 -37.71 -2.64
C ASN A 438 -12.26 -36.36 -1.90
N LEU A 439 -13.25 -36.17 -1.01
CA LEU A 439 -13.33 -34.97 -0.17
C LEU A 439 -12.17 -34.88 0.82
N ASP A 440 -11.77 -35.99 1.45
CA ASP A 440 -10.60 -36.04 2.33
C ASP A 440 -9.31 -35.75 1.56
N LYS A 441 -9.19 -36.23 0.33
CA LYS A 441 -8.08 -35.91 -0.55
C LYS A 441 -8.06 -34.42 -0.90
N ILE A 442 -9.20 -33.81 -1.22
CA ILE A 442 -9.34 -32.39 -1.49
C ILE A 442 -8.96 -31.55 -0.27
N ARG A 443 -9.36 -31.98 0.93
CA ARG A 443 -8.97 -31.32 2.18
C ARG A 443 -7.45 -31.33 2.39
N SER A 444 -6.83 -32.51 2.26
CA SER A 444 -5.40 -32.67 2.55
C SER A 444 -4.47 -32.08 1.49
N GLU A 445 -4.87 -32.05 0.22
CA GLU A 445 -4.04 -31.59 -0.89
C GLU A 445 -4.30 -30.14 -1.29
N HIS A 446 -5.51 -29.61 -0.98
CA HIS A 446 -5.95 -28.30 -1.49
C HIS A 446 -6.58 -27.39 -0.43
N SER A 447 -6.66 -27.81 0.83
CA SER A 447 -7.26 -27.06 1.95
C SER A 447 -8.69 -26.55 1.66
N VAL A 448 -9.49 -27.34 0.91
CA VAL A 448 -10.89 -27.05 0.60
C VAL A 448 -11.81 -27.96 1.40
N PHE A 449 -12.67 -27.37 2.22
CA PHE A 449 -13.54 -28.04 3.17
C PHE A 449 -15.01 -27.82 2.79
N LEU A 450 -15.67 -28.87 2.32
CA LEU A 450 -17.10 -28.86 2.05
C LEU A 450 -17.87 -29.25 3.32
N SER A 451 -18.94 -28.52 3.68
CA SER A 451 -19.91 -28.94 4.68
C SER A 451 -20.63 -30.22 4.26
N LYS A 452 -21.08 -31.02 5.21
CA LYS A 452 -21.94 -32.18 4.82
C LYS A 452 -23.29 -31.73 4.26
N VAL A 453 -23.81 -30.62 4.80
CA VAL A 453 -25.02 -29.94 4.34
C VAL A 453 -24.76 -28.43 4.28
N ASP A 454 -24.69 -27.78 5.41
CA ASP A 454 -24.43 -26.38 5.67
C ASP A 454 -23.86 -26.19 7.08
N LEU A 455 -23.59 -24.96 7.49
CA LEU A 455 -23.02 -24.61 8.79
C LEU A 455 -23.90 -25.10 9.96
N GLU A 456 -25.20 -24.85 9.90
CA GLU A 456 -26.16 -25.14 10.97
C GLU A 456 -26.29 -26.65 11.18
N ASN A 457 -26.37 -27.43 10.10
CA ASN A 457 -26.39 -28.90 10.17
C ASN A 457 -25.05 -29.49 10.64
N ASP A 458 -23.93 -28.90 10.23
CA ASP A 458 -22.59 -29.31 10.71
C ASP A 458 -22.46 -29.07 12.22
N LEU A 459 -23.00 -27.96 12.77
CA LEU A 459 -23.05 -27.68 14.19
C LEU A 459 -23.94 -28.65 14.95
N ASP A 460 -25.13 -28.93 14.43
CA ASP A 460 -26.08 -29.85 15.04
C ASP A 460 -25.49 -31.27 15.17
N GLU A 461 -24.76 -31.71 14.17
CA GLU A 461 -24.06 -33.00 14.24
C GLU A 461 -22.99 -33.05 15.34
N VAL A 462 -22.36 -31.93 15.65
CA VAL A 462 -21.29 -31.84 16.66
C VAL A 462 -21.85 -31.78 18.08
N MET A 463 -22.98 -31.08 18.27
CA MET A 463 -23.40 -30.71 19.62
C MET A 463 -24.93 -30.56 19.75
N HIS A 464 -25.73 -31.48 19.18
CA HIS A 464 -27.19 -31.43 19.14
C HIS A 464 -27.83 -31.17 20.50
N ASP A 465 -27.56 -32.00 21.52
CA ASP A 465 -28.14 -31.86 22.87
C ASP A 465 -27.74 -30.53 23.55
N ARG A 466 -26.56 -30.08 23.22
CA ARG A 466 -26.05 -28.80 23.73
C ARG A 466 -26.75 -27.62 23.07
N LEU A 467 -27.01 -27.68 21.74
CA LEU A 467 -27.79 -26.66 21.03
C LEU A 467 -29.23 -26.57 21.55
N LEU A 468 -29.90 -27.71 21.77
CA LEU A 468 -31.22 -27.73 22.43
C LEU A 468 -31.20 -26.98 23.77
N THR A 469 -30.17 -27.21 24.59
CA THR A 469 -30.01 -26.56 25.88
C THR A 469 -29.74 -25.08 25.78
N LEU A 470 -28.85 -24.66 24.86
CA LEU A 470 -28.42 -23.27 24.73
C LEU A 470 -29.49 -22.39 24.09
N LEU A 471 -30.18 -22.89 23.07
CA LEU A 471 -31.20 -22.15 22.33
C LEU A 471 -32.58 -22.25 22.96
N GLY A 472 -32.88 -23.37 23.66
CA GLY A 472 -34.20 -23.64 24.23
C GLY A 472 -35.24 -24.01 23.18
N GLU A 473 -34.83 -24.35 21.96
CA GLU A 473 -35.68 -24.65 20.82
C GLU A 473 -35.70 -26.15 20.51
N THR A 474 -36.82 -26.67 19.99
CA THR A 474 -36.97 -28.09 19.66
C THR A 474 -36.27 -28.48 18.34
N SER A 475 -36.04 -27.54 17.44
CA SER A 475 -35.32 -27.68 16.18
C SER A 475 -34.24 -26.62 16.06
N PRO A 476 -33.03 -26.85 16.61
CA PRO A 476 -31.94 -25.88 16.57
C PRO A 476 -31.54 -25.44 15.17
N VAL A 477 -31.55 -26.37 14.22
CA VAL A 477 -31.18 -26.09 12.81
C VAL A 477 -32.16 -25.12 12.18
N ASP A 478 -33.47 -25.41 12.26
CA ASP A 478 -34.50 -24.53 11.69
C ASP A 478 -34.44 -23.14 12.33
N TYR A 479 -34.24 -23.08 13.65
CA TYR A 479 -34.09 -21.82 14.37
C TYR A 479 -32.89 -21.00 13.85
N LEU A 480 -31.71 -21.61 13.74
CA LEU A 480 -30.50 -20.94 13.25
C LEU A 480 -30.62 -20.51 11.77
N GLN A 481 -31.38 -21.27 10.94
CA GLN A 481 -31.60 -20.95 9.53
C GLN A 481 -32.63 -19.83 9.30
N ASP A 482 -33.60 -19.64 10.19
CA ASP A 482 -34.70 -18.67 10.04
C ASP A 482 -34.19 -17.22 10.02
N SER A 483 -33.36 -16.84 10.99
CA SER A 483 -32.75 -15.52 11.08
C SER A 483 -31.23 -15.66 11.25
N LYS A 484 -30.58 -16.22 10.26
CA LYS A 484 -29.19 -16.72 10.29
C LYS A 484 -28.22 -15.87 11.12
N HIS A 485 -28.16 -14.57 10.87
CA HIS A 485 -27.17 -13.73 11.55
C HIS A 485 -27.55 -13.44 13.01
N TYR A 486 -28.81 -13.16 13.28
CA TYR A 486 -29.27 -12.82 14.61
C TYR A 486 -29.18 -14.02 15.57
N HIS A 487 -29.70 -15.17 15.16
CA HIS A 487 -29.69 -16.38 15.98
C HIS A 487 -28.28 -16.96 16.15
N MET A 488 -27.39 -16.74 15.16
CA MET A 488 -25.97 -17.09 15.31
C MET A 488 -25.28 -16.23 16.38
N VAL A 489 -25.55 -14.93 16.44
CA VAL A 489 -25.04 -14.05 17.52
C VAL A 489 -25.51 -14.55 18.88
N GLU A 490 -26.81 -14.87 19.01
CA GLU A 490 -27.38 -15.43 20.26
C GLU A 490 -26.68 -16.72 20.68
N LEU A 491 -26.45 -17.64 19.76
CA LEU A 491 -25.69 -18.86 20.04
C LEU A 491 -24.26 -18.57 20.52
N ILE A 492 -23.55 -17.70 19.81
CA ILE A 492 -22.15 -17.36 20.10
C ILE A 492 -21.99 -16.77 21.50
N GLU A 493 -22.92 -15.95 21.94
CA GLU A 493 -22.92 -15.37 23.31
C GLU A 493 -23.06 -16.46 24.41
N LYS A 494 -23.73 -17.56 24.08
CA LYS A 494 -24.00 -18.67 25.04
C LYS A 494 -22.92 -19.77 24.97
N LEU A 495 -22.09 -19.82 23.95
CA LEU A 495 -21.03 -20.83 23.79
C LEU A 495 -19.95 -20.67 24.88
N SER A 496 -19.69 -21.75 25.60
CA SER A 496 -18.55 -21.86 26.53
C SER A 496 -17.25 -22.18 25.82
N ASP A 497 -16.12 -22.02 26.50
CA ASP A 497 -14.78 -22.41 26.01
C ASP A 497 -14.72 -23.90 25.65
N THR A 498 -15.43 -24.75 26.42
CA THR A 498 -15.50 -26.19 26.12
C THR A 498 -16.26 -26.46 24.84
N ASP A 499 -17.38 -25.75 24.60
CA ASP A 499 -18.14 -25.85 23.36
C ASP A 499 -17.28 -25.43 22.16
N CYS A 500 -16.56 -24.32 22.27
CA CYS A 500 -15.64 -23.86 21.23
C CYS A 500 -14.53 -24.88 20.93
N ARG A 501 -13.93 -25.49 21.96
CA ARG A 501 -12.92 -26.55 21.77
C ARG A 501 -13.52 -27.82 21.16
N THR A 502 -14.77 -28.15 21.44
CA THR A 502 -15.49 -29.27 20.82
C THR A 502 -15.68 -29.03 19.33
N ILE A 503 -16.15 -27.83 18.96
CA ILE A 503 -16.28 -27.41 17.56
C ILE A 503 -14.91 -27.49 16.84
N TYR A 504 -13.89 -26.85 17.40
CA TYR A 504 -12.54 -26.81 16.83
C TYR A 504 -11.96 -28.21 16.56
N ASN A 505 -12.20 -29.16 17.44
CA ASN A 505 -11.66 -30.51 17.34
C ASN A 505 -12.47 -31.44 16.43
N HIS A 506 -13.65 -31.02 16.00
CA HIS A 506 -14.51 -31.88 15.18
C HIS A 506 -14.13 -31.86 13.71
N TYR A 507 -14.32 -33.00 13.02
CA TYR A 507 -14.02 -33.20 11.61
C TYR A 507 -14.72 -32.18 10.68
N ASN A 508 -15.97 -31.80 10.97
CA ASN A 508 -16.73 -30.85 10.15
C ASN A 508 -16.09 -29.43 10.15
N PHE A 509 -15.31 -29.13 11.18
CA PHE A 509 -14.66 -27.83 11.40
C PHE A 509 -13.13 -27.91 11.31
N ALA A 510 -12.60 -28.95 10.67
CA ALA A 510 -11.14 -29.13 10.52
C ALA A 510 -10.45 -27.99 9.75
N CYS A 511 -11.18 -27.17 8.99
CA CYS A 511 -10.69 -25.94 8.37
C CYS A 511 -10.09 -24.95 9.38
N LEU A 512 -10.60 -24.95 10.65
CA LEU A 512 -10.08 -24.11 11.71
C LEU A 512 -8.69 -24.55 12.19
N LYS A 513 -8.44 -25.86 12.22
CA LYS A 513 -7.11 -26.40 12.52
C LYS A 513 -6.14 -26.09 11.38
N GLU A 514 -6.58 -26.34 10.14
CA GLU A 514 -5.77 -26.14 8.95
C GLU A 514 -5.26 -24.68 8.83
N VAL A 515 -6.09 -23.71 9.17
CA VAL A 515 -5.66 -22.30 9.14
C VAL A 515 -4.81 -21.93 10.36
N ALA A 516 -5.02 -22.57 11.52
CA ALA A 516 -4.31 -22.26 12.76
C ALA A 516 -2.91 -22.91 12.85
N GLU A 517 -2.71 -24.08 12.26
CA GLU A 517 -1.43 -24.80 12.18
C GLU A 517 -0.53 -24.29 11.06
#